data_3b2ded364cea67ee20bf9a22f7af1f0e
#
_entry.id   3b2ded364cea67ee20bf9a22f7af1f0e
#
_cell.length_a   1.000
_cell.length_b   1.000
_cell.length_c   1.000
_cell.angle_alpha   90.00
_cell.angle_beta   90.00
_cell.angle_gamma   90.00
#
_symmetry.space_group_name_H-M   'P 1'
#
loop_
_entity.id
_entity.type
_entity.pdbx_description
1 polymer ?
#
loop_
_entity_poly.entity_id
_entity_poly.type
_entity_poly.pdbx_seq_one_letter_code
_entity_poly.pdbx_strand_id
1 'polypeptide(L)'
;MKKTTGYRLFAFFLMAAMFLSFLPKETSVRAAWREPVRAKRAIVASQHELASKIGADVMKRGGNAVDAAIAVALALAVVYPEAGNLGGGGFMLIRFKDGRPTAIDYREMAPAGASRNIFVGSDGKLIKGEGSSTIGYRAAGVPGTPAGLDYAFKKYGSKKLTWAQLVEPARKLAQDGYVLSYRLANLFEKYADNLEKYEDSKRIFLRGGDFYKEGEVFKQPDLAQTLARMQRFGAKEFYTGRTAQLIAADMKTHNGLITLEDLKNYEAKERTPVRGNYRGYEVISMSPPSSGGIVLLESLNILEKYDLRKMGWASSEKYHVLTETLRRTFADRAEYMGDPDFARVPTNVLIDKKYAEKRGDSINLKKASKSSDIKAGEINGKESMDTTHFTVVDTEGTVVSNTYTINDLYGSAVTAKGTGVLLNDEMDDFAARPGTPNLYGLIQGENNSVQPKKRPLSSMTPTIVLKKDGTLWFALGARGGPRIITSVLQAVINVIDHDMNIQQAIDAPRIHHQWYPDEILFEPYGMSSDTQGALEKLGHKFGDPLTIASMTGIMIDEDGTRLGAIDARSDGEAIGF
;
A
#
# COMPACT_ATOMS: atom_id res chain seq x y z
N MET A 1 -59.81 52.20 -16.58
CA MET A 1 -59.10 51.04 -17.14
C MET A 1 -57.62 51.02 -16.73
N LYS A 2 -57.25 50.86 -15.45
CA LYS A 2 -55.80 50.78 -14.97
C LYS A 2 -55.57 49.82 -13.79
N LYS A 3 -56.48 48.83 -13.54
CA LYS A 3 -56.30 47.86 -12.44
C LYS A 3 -56.03 46.41 -12.86
N THR A 4 -56.10 46.08 -14.14
CA THR A 4 -55.97 44.68 -14.64
C THR A 4 -54.55 44.26 -14.99
N THR A 5 -53.59 45.21 -15.14
CA THR A 5 -52.21 44.91 -15.55
C THR A 5 -51.34 44.41 -14.37
N GLY A 6 -51.61 44.89 -13.15
CA GLY A 6 -50.86 44.49 -11.96
C GLY A 6 -51.08 43.01 -11.53
N TYR A 7 -52.32 42.53 -11.67
CA TYR A 7 -52.64 41.14 -11.32
C TYR A 7 -52.07 40.11 -12.32
N ARG A 8 -51.88 40.48 -13.57
CA ARG A 8 -51.27 39.60 -14.59
C ARG A 8 -49.76 39.48 -14.39
N LEU A 9 -49.06 40.54 -14.00
CA LEU A 9 -47.64 40.46 -13.66
C LEU A 9 -47.40 39.66 -12.38
N PHE A 10 -48.25 39.85 -11.34
CA PHE A 10 -48.12 39.10 -10.09
C PHE A 10 -48.41 37.60 -10.26
N ALA A 11 -49.41 37.25 -11.07
CA ALA A 11 -49.69 35.85 -11.42
C ALA A 11 -48.56 35.21 -12.24
N PHE A 12 -47.88 35.96 -13.12
CA PHE A 12 -46.77 35.46 -13.88
C PHE A 12 -45.53 35.23 -13.01
N PHE A 13 -45.27 36.11 -12.01
CA PHE A 13 -44.20 35.93 -11.04
C PHE A 13 -44.48 34.76 -10.08
N LEU A 14 -45.72 34.54 -9.66
CA LEU A 14 -46.10 33.39 -8.86
C LEU A 14 -45.99 32.07 -9.63
N MET A 15 -46.36 32.03 -10.93
CA MET A 15 -46.21 30.87 -11.78
C MET A 15 -44.71 30.57 -12.07
N ALA A 16 -43.91 31.61 -12.32
CA ALA A 16 -42.44 31.44 -12.51
C ALA A 16 -41.75 30.96 -11.21
N ALA A 17 -42.16 31.44 -10.04
CA ALA A 17 -41.66 30.98 -8.75
C ALA A 17 -42.12 29.54 -8.44
N MET A 18 -43.31 29.12 -8.84
CA MET A 18 -43.76 27.72 -8.75
C MET A 18 -43.00 26.82 -9.72
N PHE A 19 -42.66 27.25 -10.92
CA PHE A 19 -41.85 26.46 -11.86
C PHE A 19 -40.41 26.31 -11.42
N LEU A 20 -39.80 27.29 -10.72
CA LEU A 20 -38.46 27.17 -10.15
C LEU A 20 -38.42 26.23 -8.93
N SER A 21 -39.51 26.01 -8.24
CA SER A 21 -39.62 25.05 -7.13
C SER A 21 -39.83 23.59 -7.59
N PHE A 22 -40.10 23.36 -8.89
CA PHE A 22 -40.20 22.04 -9.52
C PHE A 22 -38.98 21.68 -10.39
N LEU A 23 -37.89 22.46 -10.34
CA LEU A 23 -36.63 21.92 -10.82
C LEU A 23 -36.30 20.69 -9.95
N PRO A 24 -36.16 19.50 -10.54
CA PRO A 24 -35.80 18.35 -9.74
C PRO A 24 -34.50 18.71 -9.03
N LYS A 25 -34.56 18.79 -7.69
CA LYS A 25 -33.31 18.63 -6.93
C LYS A 25 -32.68 17.36 -7.50
N GLU A 26 -31.50 17.46 -8.02
CA GLU A 26 -30.72 16.27 -8.38
C GLU A 26 -30.77 15.35 -7.16
N THR A 27 -31.72 14.42 -7.17
CA THR A 27 -31.70 13.29 -6.29
C THR A 27 -30.52 12.47 -6.79
N SER A 28 -29.37 12.65 -6.17
CA SER A 28 -28.25 11.75 -6.41
C SER A 28 -28.79 10.33 -6.26
N VAL A 29 -28.87 9.60 -7.35
CA VAL A 29 -29.22 8.18 -7.33
C VAL A 29 -28.10 7.52 -6.55
N ARG A 30 -28.36 7.24 -5.27
CA ARG A 30 -27.40 6.54 -4.42
C ARG A 30 -27.47 5.06 -4.80
N ALA A 31 -26.41 4.56 -5.42
CA ALA A 31 -26.19 3.13 -5.52
C ALA A 31 -26.09 2.52 -4.10
N ALA A 32 -26.28 1.21 -3.95
CA ALA A 32 -26.18 0.49 -2.67
C ALA A 32 -24.72 0.35 -2.20
N TRP A 33 -24.01 1.48 -2.05
CA TRP A 33 -22.62 1.55 -1.57
C TRP A 33 -22.59 2.03 -0.12
N ARG A 34 -21.57 1.60 0.62
CA ARG A 34 -21.33 2.14 1.97
C ARG A 34 -21.00 3.63 1.89
N GLU A 35 -21.48 4.38 2.87
CA GLU A 35 -21.09 5.78 3.01
C GLU A 35 -19.72 5.87 3.70
N PRO A 36 -18.84 6.80 3.29
CA PRO A 36 -17.58 7.04 3.99
C PRO A 36 -17.83 7.62 5.39
N VAL A 37 -16.96 7.30 6.33
CA VAL A 37 -16.97 7.92 7.66
C VAL A 37 -16.67 9.41 7.56
N ARG A 38 -17.48 10.25 8.19
CA ARG A 38 -17.36 11.73 8.12
C ARG A 38 -16.75 12.30 9.40
N ALA A 39 -15.75 13.17 9.27
CA ALA A 39 -15.12 13.87 10.38
C ALA A 39 -14.83 15.34 10.02
N LYS A 40 -15.02 16.25 10.98
CA LYS A 40 -14.83 17.69 10.74
C LYS A 40 -13.39 18.16 10.97
N ARG A 41 -12.62 17.50 11.83
CA ARG A 41 -11.31 18.01 12.27
C ARG A 41 -10.13 17.14 11.85
N ALA A 42 -10.18 15.86 12.13
CA ALA A 42 -9.10 14.92 11.81
C ALA A 42 -9.65 13.51 11.63
N ILE A 43 -8.95 12.68 10.86
CA ILE A 43 -9.38 11.29 10.59
C ILE A 43 -8.19 10.37 10.33
N VAL A 44 -8.34 9.14 10.74
CA VAL A 44 -7.42 8.02 10.46
C VAL A 44 -8.20 6.91 9.77
N ALA A 45 -7.65 6.34 8.72
CA ALA A 45 -8.16 5.15 8.05
C ALA A 45 -7.06 4.07 8.03
N SER A 46 -7.26 2.95 8.74
CA SER A 46 -6.28 1.86 8.82
C SER A 46 -6.92 0.48 8.77
N GLN A 47 -6.11 -0.56 8.59
CA GLN A 47 -6.57 -1.95 8.46
C GLN A 47 -7.11 -2.57 9.77
N HIS A 48 -7.13 -1.80 10.90
CA HIS A 48 -7.67 -2.27 12.17
C HIS A 48 -8.24 -1.12 13.02
N GLU A 49 -9.46 -1.31 13.56
CA GLU A 49 -10.19 -0.31 14.37
C GLU A 49 -9.34 0.26 15.51
N LEU A 50 -8.69 -0.61 16.31
CA LEU A 50 -7.88 -0.21 17.46
C LEU A 50 -6.72 0.71 17.06
N ALA A 51 -6.10 0.46 15.91
CA ALA A 51 -5.03 1.31 15.40
C ALA A 51 -5.56 2.68 14.95
N SER A 52 -6.69 2.73 14.26
CA SER A 52 -7.35 3.98 13.87
C SER A 52 -7.77 4.80 15.08
N LYS A 53 -8.31 4.16 16.13
CA LYS A 53 -8.68 4.81 17.38
C LYS A 53 -7.47 5.42 18.09
N ILE A 54 -6.36 4.69 18.17
CA ILE A 54 -5.10 5.17 18.76
C ILE A 54 -4.60 6.41 18.00
N GLY A 55 -4.59 6.40 16.67
CA GLY A 55 -4.18 7.55 15.87
C GLY A 55 -5.08 8.77 16.08
N ALA A 56 -6.40 8.57 16.12
CA ALA A 56 -7.35 9.64 16.42
C ALA A 56 -7.14 10.23 17.83
N ASP A 57 -6.89 9.38 18.84
CA ASP A 57 -6.64 9.82 20.21
C ASP A 57 -5.30 10.56 20.37
N VAL A 58 -4.27 10.18 19.60
CA VAL A 58 -3.01 10.96 19.51
C VAL A 58 -3.29 12.37 18.99
N MET A 59 -4.09 12.52 17.94
CA MET A 59 -4.44 13.85 17.40
C MET A 59 -5.31 14.67 18.36
N LYS A 60 -6.25 14.05 19.10
CA LYS A 60 -7.03 14.73 20.16
C LYS A 60 -6.14 15.26 21.29
N ARG A 61 -5.03 14.59 21.57
CA ARG A 61 -4.02 15.01 22.57
C ARG A 61 -3.04 16.06 22.03
N GLY A 62 -3.27 16.57 20.82
CA GLY A 62 -2.48 17.62 20.19
C GLY A 62 -1.30 17.15 19.33
N GLY A 63 -1.15 15.85 19.08
CA GLY A 63 -0.25 15.31 18.08
C GLY A 63 -0.67 15.71 16.66
N ASN A 64 0.29 15.75 15.73
CA ASN A 64 0.02 15.98 14.32
C ASN A 64 -0.18 14.64 13.55
N ALA A 65 -0.38 14.71 12.23
CA ALA A 65 -0.56 13.51 11.41
C ALA A 65 0.63 12.54 11.47
N VAL A 66 1.84 13.03 11.65
CA VAL A 66 3.05 12.20 11.77
C VAL A 66 3.08 11.46 13.11
N ASP A 67 2.79 12.14 14.22
CA ASP A 67 2.67 11.47 15.53
C ASP A 67 1.60 10.38 15.52
N ALA A 68 0.44 10.67 14.91
CA ALA A 68 -0.63 9.70 14.75
C ALA A 68 -0.21 8.51 13.88
N ALA A 69 0.46 8.76 12.75
CA ALA A 69 0.96 7.71 11.85
C ALA A 69 1.95 6.77 12.57
N ILE A 70 2.84 7.30 13.39
CA ILE A 70 3.77 6.51 14.22
C ILE A 70 3.01 5.59 15.18
N ALA A 71 2.04 6.14 15.92
CA ALA A 71 1.26 5.36 16.87
C ALA A 71 0.38 4.30 16.19
N VAL A 72 -0.18 4.61 15.00
CA VAL A 72 -0.92 3.67 14.16
C VAL A 72 -0.02 2.53 13.69
N ALA A 73 1.17 2.83 13.16
CA ALA A 73 2.11 1.81 12.71
C ALA A 73 2.53 0.87 13.85
N LEU A 74 2.86 1.41 15.02
CA LEU A 74 3.19 0.61 16.22
C LEU A 74 2.01 -0.24 16.70
N ALA A 75 0.79 0.29 16.64
CA ALA A 75 -0.42 -0.45 17.00
C ALA A 75 -0.70 -1.59 16.00
N LEU A 76 -0.60 -1.33 14.69
CA LEU A 76 -0.76 -2.35 13.66
C LEU A 76 0.29 -3.47 13.78
N ALA A 77 1.50 -3.19 14.23
CA ALA A 77 2.50 -4.23 14.53
C ALA A 77 2.03 -5.22 15.61
N VAL A 78 1.04 -4.85 16.42
CA VAL A 78 0.45 -5.69 17.47
C VAL A 78 -0.85 -6.33 17.00
N VAL A 79 -1.79 -5.52 16.46
CA VAL A 79 -3.18 -5.98 16.19
C VAL A 79 -3.39 -6.48 14.76
N TYR A 80 -2.37 -6.37 13.91
CA TYR A 80 -2.38 -6.80 12.51
C TYR A 80 -1.08 -7.53 12.15
N PRO A 81 -0.72 -8.60 12.92
CA PRO A 81 0.61 -9.22 12.88
C PRO A 81 0.96 -9.88 11.55
N GLU A 82 -0.02 -10.17 10.71
CA GLU A 82 0.21 -10.75 9.40
C GLU A 82 0.89 -9.80 8.40
N ALA A 83 0.97 -8.47 8.72
CA ALA A 83 1.60 -7.48 7.83
C ALA A 83 2.08 -6.22 8.55
N GLY A 84 1.39 -5.77 9.62
CA GLY A 84 1.88 -4.71 10.52
C GLY A 84 3.11 -5.20 11.29
N ASN A 85 4.16 -4.39 11.45
CA ASN A 85 5.44 -4.95 11.84
C ASN A 85 6.40 -3.99 12.58
N LEU A 86 7.38 -4.59 13.26
CA LEU A 86 8.66 -3.99 13.63
C LEU A 86 9.82 -4.63 12.85
N GLY A 87 9.64 -5.87 12.39
CA GLY A 87 10.64 -6.66 11.69
C GLY A 87 10.65 -6.53 10.18
N GLY A 88 9.98 -5.52 9.65
CA GLY A 88 9.90 -5.21 8.23
C GLY A 88 10.30 -3.78 7.89
N GLY A 89 9.74 -3.22 6.83
CA GLY A 89 10.03 -1.87 6.37
C GLY A 89 8.91 -1.24 5.53
N GLY A 90 9.19 -0.09 4.90
CA GLY A 90 8.17 0.59 4.12
C GLY A 90 8.50 2.01 3.69
N PHE A 91 7.42 2.75 3.35
CA PHE A 91 7.48 4.13 2.88
C PHE A 91 6.38 4.99 3.50
N MET A 92 6.75 6.19 3.92
CA MET A 92 5.83 7.19 4.45
C MET A 92 5.85 8.41 3.53
N LEU A 93 4.76 8.66 2.82
CA LEU A 93 4.56 9.87 2.03
C LEU A 93 3.83 10.91 2.88
N ILE A 94 4.40 12.10 2.99
CA ILE A 94 3.88 13.20 3.80
C ILE A 94 3.65 14.41 2.89
N ARG A 95 2.51 15.08 3.00
CA ARG A 95 2.30 16.43 2.49
C ARG A 95 1.91 17.33 3.65
N PHE A 96 2.75 18.30 3.94
CA PHE A 96 2.54 19.25 5.02
C PHE A 96 1.44 20.26 4.67
N LYS A 97 0.94 20.95 5.69
CA LYS A 97 -0.07 22.00 5.55
C LYS A 97 0.36 23.12 4.59
N ASP A 98 1.66 23.38 4.47
CA ASP A 98 2.22 24.38 3.56
C ASP A 98 2.35 23.90 2.09
N GLY A 99 1.88 22.68 1.81
CA GLY A 99 1.89 22.10 0.47
C GLY A 99 3.14 21.31 0.10
N ARG A 100 4.22 21.37 0.88
CA ARG A 100 5.48 20.63 0.58
C ARG A 100 5.29 19.13 0.78
N PRO A 101 5.60 18.29 -0.20
CA PRO A 101 5.65 16.85 0.00
C PRO A 101 7.06 16.38 0.32
N THR A 102 7.16 15.29 1.08
CA THR A 102 8.38 14.51 1.29
C THR A 102 8.04 13.03 1.44
N ALA A 103 9.02 12.16 1.26
CA ALA A 103 8.86 10.73 1.51
C ALA A 103 10.00 10.21 2.38
N ILE A 104 9.68 9.29 3.29
CA ILE A 104 10.66 8.58 4.10
C ILE A 104 10.70 7.14 3.60
N ASP A 105 11.88 6.73 3.13
CA ASP A 105 12.22 5.39 2.70
C ASP A 105 12.86 4.65 3.88
N TYR A 106 12.13 3.70 4.44
CA TYR A 106 12.61 2.77 5.44
C TYR A 106 12.42 1.31 4.99
N ARG A 107 12.56 1.11 3.66
CA ARG A 107 12.59 -0.21 3.03
C ARG A 107 13.68 -1.07 3.65
N GLU A 108 13.46 -2.34 3.76
CA GLU A 108 14.44 -3.32 4.22
C GLU A 108 15.71 -3.27 3.35
N MET A 109 16.82 -3.74 3.91
CA MET A 109 18.10 -3.84 3.19
C MET A 109 18.62 -5.26 3.19
N ALA A 110 19.18 -5.70 2.09
CA ALA A 110 19.93 -6.95 2.06
C ALA A 110 21.09 -6.90 3.08
N PRO A 111 21.25 -7.91 3.96
CA PRO A 111 22.38 -8.00 4.87
C PRO A 111 23.73 -7.96 4.14
N ALA A 112 24.80 -7.55 4.81
CA ALA A 112 26.13 -7.49 4.23
C ALA A 112 26.67 -8.85 3.75
N GLY A 113 26.17 -9.94 4.33
CA GLY A 113 26.48 -11.33 3.92
C GLY A 113 25.69 -11.81 2.69
N ALA A 114 24.78 -11.02 2.14
CA ALA A 114 24.03 -11.41 0.95
C ALA A 114 24.90 -11.42 -0.31
N SER A 115 24.59 -12.29 -1.25
CA SER A 115 25.31 -12.39 -2.53
C SER A 115 24.34 -12.65 -3.67
N ARG A 116 24.77 -12.33 -4.90
CA ARG A 116 24.00 -12.42 -6.15
C ARG A 116 23.22 -13.74 -6.32
N ASN A 117 23.81 -14.87 -5.95
CA ASN A 117 23.27 -16.21 -6.17
C ASN A 117 22.87 -16.91 -4.86
N ILE A 118 22.65 -16.17 -3.79
CA ILE A 118 22.43 -16.73 -2.44
C ILE A 118 21.22 -17.66 -2.34
N PHE A 119 20.25 -17.52 -3.24
CA PHE A 119 19.04 -18.34 -3.33
C PHE A 119 19.07 -19.31 -4.52
N VAL A 120 20.23 -19.51 -5.15
CA VAL A 120 20.39 -20.45 -6.26
C VAL A 120 21.19 -21.66 -5.77
N GLY A 121 20.60 -22.85 -5.91
CA GLY A 121 21.25 -24.11 -5.54
C GLY A 121 22.38 -24.49 -6.49
N SER A 122 23.14 -25.49 -6.12
CA SER A 122 24.26 -26.02 -6.93
C SER A 122 23.80 -26.58 -8.30
N ASP A 123 22.52 -26.93 -8.43
CA ASP A 123 21.88 -27.36 -9.69
C ASP A 123 21.43 -26.17 -10.56
N GLY A 124 21.70 -24.94 -10.16
CA GLY A 124 21.31 -23.71 -10.85
C GLY A 124 19.82 -23.35 -10.73
N LYS A 125 19.05 -24.06 -9.89
CA LYS A 125 17.64 -23.75 -9.63
C LYS A 125 17.46 -22.93 -8.38
N LEU A 126 16.31 -22.25 -8.24
CA LEU A 126 15.94 -21.57 -7.02
C LEU A 126 15.74 -22.58 -5.88
N ILE A 127 16.29 -22.28 -4.72
CA ILE A 127 16.09 -23.03 -3.48
C ILE A 127 14.62 -22.91 -3.07
N LYS A 128 14.00 -24.00 -2.67
CA LYS A 128 12.61 -24.04 -2.16
C LYS A 128 12.58 -24.48 -0.70
N GLY A 129 11.60 -23.99 0.06
CA GLY A 129 11.48 -24.29 1.48
C GLY A 129 12.56 -23.58 2.31
N GLU A 130 13.08 -24.26 3.32
CA GLU A 130 14.10 -23.68 4.23
C GLU A 130 15.35 -23.24 3.45
N GLY A 131 15.81 -22.01 3.74
CA GLY A 131 16.92 -21.37 3.01
C GLY A 131 16.54 -20.70 1.69
N SER A 132 15.26 -20.72 1.30
CA SER A 132 14.76 -19.94 0.15
C SER A 132 14.66 -18.45 0.49
N SER A 133 14.26 -17.64 -0.50
CA SER A 133 13.97 -16.22 -0.32
C SER A 133 12.65 -15.93 0.40
N THR A 134 11.77 -16.94 0.56
CA THR A 134 10.38 -16.77 1.04
C THR A 134 10.13 -17.27 2.45
N ILE A 135 10.99 -18.12 3.02
CA ILE A 135 10.76 -18.71 4.34
C ILE A 135 12.07 -18.94 5.09
N GLY A 136 12.03 -18.76 6.40
CA GLY A 136 13.16 -18.99 7.28
C GLY A 136 14.08 -17.78 7.45
N TYR A 137 15.13 -17.98 8.22
CA TYR A 137 16.03 -16.91 8.67
C TYR A 137 16.79 -16.21 7.53
N ARG A 138 17.01 -16.88 6.41
CA ARG A 138 17.73 -16.31 5.25
C ARG A 138 16.86 -15.44 4.36
N ALA A 139 15.54 -15.56 4.47
CA ALA A 139 14.56 -14.76 3.72
C ALA A 139 14.48 -13.30 4.24
N ALA A 140 14.96 -13.04 5.47
CA ALA A 140 14.81 -11.74 6.11
C ALA A 140 15.85 -10.72 5.64
N GLY A 141 15.37 -9.57 5.17
CA GLY A 141 16.13 -8.32 5.05
C GLY A 141 16.25 -7.59 6.38
N VAL A 142 17.24 -6.69 6.50
CA VAL A 142 17.46 -5.87 7.71
C VAL A 142 16.25 -4.95 7.91
N PRO A 143 15.55 -5.04 9.06
CA PRO A 143 14.34 -4.28 9.30
C PRO A 143 14.53 -2.77 9.33
N GLY A 144 13.59 -2.03 8.72
CA GLY A 144 13.63 -0.58 8.65
C GLY A 144 12.55 0.15 9.44
N THR A 145 11.45 -0.51 9.81
CA THR A 145 10.28 0.16 10.41
C THR A 145 10.61 1.01 11.63
N PRO A 146 11.32 0.54 12.68
CA PRO A 146 11.62 1.37 13.82
C PRO A 146 12.48 2.61 13.49
N ALA A 147 13.41 2.49 12.54
CA ALA A 147 14.25 3.61 12.11
C ALA A 147 13.45 4.66 11.32
N GLY A 148 12.54 4.22 10.45
CA GLY A 148 11.67 5.13 9.69
C GLY A 148 10.73 5.92 10.59
N LEU A 149 10.13 5.25 11.59
CA LEU A 149 9.25 5.90 12.55
C LEU A 149 10.03 6.90 13.44
N ASP A 150 11.24 6.56 13.89
CA ASP A 150 12.11 7.45 14.66
C ASP A 150 12.55 8.67 13.83
N TYR A 151 12.92 8.45 12.56
CA TYR A 151 13.25 9.54 11.64
C TYR A 151 12.08 10.51 11.48
N ALA A 152 10.88 9.98 11.22
CA ALA A 152 9.66 10.79 11.11
C ALA A 152 9.38 11.56 12.40
N PHE A 153 9.46 10.90 13.57
CA PHE A 153 9.26 11.52 14.88
C PHE A 153 10.22 12.68 15.13
N LYS A 154 11.52 12.43 14.95
CA LYS A 154 12.55 13.45 15.22
C LYS A 154 12.43 14.67 14.33
N LYS A 155 12.13 14.45 13.05
CA LYS A 155 12.14 15.53 12.05
C LYS A 155 10.79 16.24 11.94
N TYR A 156 9.68 15.50 12.00
CA TYR A 156 8.36 15.97 11.61
C TYR A 156 7.28 15.83 12.68
N GLY A 157 7.56 15.18 13.81
CA GLY A 157 6.63 15.09 14.93
C GLY A 157 6.28 16.47 15.50
N SER A 158 5.11 16.60 16.11
CA SER A 158 4.57 17.86 16.63
C SER A 158 5.38 18.50 17.76
N LYS A 159 6.29 17.73 18.39
CA LYS A 159 7.00 18.08 19.64
C LYS A 159 6.10 18.25 20.88
N LYS A 160 4.80 18.00 20.75
CA LYS A 160 3.83 18.04 21.86
C LYS A 160 3.72 16.72 22.60
N LEU A 161 4.05 15.62 21.94
CA LEU A 161 4.05 14.27 22.51
C LEU A 161 5.46 13.69 22.47
N THR A 162 5.79 12.91 23.49
CA THR A 162 7.07 12.20 23.56
C THR A 162 7.00 10.87 22.81
N TRP A 163 8.13 10.35 22.39
CA TRP A 163 8.23 9.00 21.82
C TRP A 163 7.57 7.93 22.73
N ALA A 164 7.83 8.01 24.03
CA ALA A 164 7.25 7.08 24.99
C ALA A 164 5.72 7.11 25.03
N GLN A 165 5.12 8.29 24.83
CA GLN A 165 3.66 8.45 24.77
C GLN A 165 3.06 7.90 23.48
N LEU A 166 3.82 7.84 22.36
CA LEU A 166 3.38 7.25 21.10
C LEU A 166 3.50 5.72 21.11
N VAL A 167 4.50 5.16 21.81
CA VAL A 167 4.71 3.70 21.94
C VAL A 167 3.72 3.07 22.93
N GLU A 168 3.34 3.79 23.99
CA GLU A 168 2.56 3.22 25.11
C GLU A 168 1.25 2.51 24.71
N PRO A 169 0.42 3.02 23.77
CA PRO A 169 -0.79 2.31 23.37
C PRO A 169 -0.51 0.93 22.77
N ALA A 170 0.49 0.82 21.89
CA ALA A 170 0.88 -0.45 21.29
C ALA A 170 1.44 -1.43 22.34
N ARG A 171 2.29 -0.93 23.26
CA ARG A 171 2.82 -1.73 24.38
C ARG A 171 1.70 -2.31 25.24
N LYS A 172 0.68 -1.50 25.56
CA LYS A 172 -0.49 -1.97 26.34
C LYS A 172 -1.27 -3.03 25.57
N LEU A 173 -1.56 -2.82 24.28
CA LEU A 173 -2.24 -3.81 23.44
C LEU A 173 -1.49 -5.15 23.42
N ALA A 174 -0.16 -5.11 23.29
CA ALA A 174 0.64 -6.33 23.31
C ALA A 174 0.63 -7.04 24.68
N GLN A 175 0.68 -6.28 25.77
CA GLN A 175 0.71 -6.79 27.14
C GLN A 175 -0.65 -7.29 27.62
N ASP A 176 -1.70 -6.46 27.46
CA ASP A 176 -3.04 -6.72 28.03
C ASP A 176 -3.86 -7.61 27.08
N GLY A 177 -3.52 -7.57 25.79
CA GLY A 177 -4.18 -8.31 24.73
C GLY A 177 -5.33 -7.55 24.08
N TYR A 178 -5.85 -8.14 23.01
CA TYR A 178 -7.04 -7.66 22.30
C TYR A 178 -7.88 -8.86 21.82
N VAL A 179 -9.15 -8.62 21.55
CA VAL A 179 -10.08 -9.66 21.10
C VAL A 179 -9.81 -9.97 19.63
N LEU A 180 -9.63 -11.26 19.31
CA LEU A 180 -9.41 -11.72 17.94
C LEU A 180 -10.69 -11.67 17.11
N SER A 181 -10.58 -11.12 15.88
CA SER A 181 -11.61 -11.28 14.87
C SER A 181 -11.60 -12.69 14.27
N TYR A 182 -12.75 -13.08 13.67
CA TYR A 182 -12.87 -14.32 12.89
C TYR A 182 -11.75 -14.43 11.83
N ARG A 183 -11.49 -13.32 11.10
CA ARG A 183 -10.49 -13.29 10.04
C ARG A 183 -9.08 -13.60 10.57
N LEU A 184 -8.66 -12.96 11.65
CA LEU A 184 -7.31 -13.14 12.19
C LEU A 184 -7.11 -14.53 12.79
N ALA A 185 -8.13 -15.06 13.51
CA ALA A 185 -8.09 -16.43 14.03
C ALA A 185 -7.93 -17.45 12.90
N ASN A 186 -8.71 -17.32 11.82
CA ASN A 186 -8.58 -18.20 10.64
C ASN A 186 -7.24 -18.04 9.91
N LEU A 187 -6.62 -16.85 9.92
CA LEU A 187 -5.30 -16.67 9.31
C LEU A 187 -4.21 -17.42 10.08
N PHE A 188 -4.27 -17.46 11.41
CA PHE A 188 -3.33 -18.28 12.19
C PHE A 188 -3.41 -19.76 11.79
N GLU A 189 -4.61 -20.31 11.66
CA GLU A 189 -4.83 -21.69 11.22
C GLU A 189 -4.35 -21.90 9.77
N LYS A 190 -4.71 -21.00 8.86
CA LYS A 190 -4.36 -21.08 7.44
C LYS A 190 -2.84 -21.10 7.20
N TYR A 191 -2.07 -20.36 8.01
CA TYR A 191 -0.61 -20.25 7.91
C TYR A 191 0.14 -21.14 8.89
N ALA A 192 -0.56 -22.06 9.58
CA ALA A 192 0.01 -22.93 10.60
C ALA A 192 1.19 -23.75 10.10
N ASP A 193 1.11 -24.32 8.90
CA ASP A 193 2.18 -25.15 8.29
C ASP A 193 3.53 -24.45 8.21
N ASN A 194 3.53 -23.11 8.10
CA ASN A 194 4.75 -22.32 8.09
C ASN A 194 5.14 -21.87 9.51
N LEU A 195 4.18 -21.39 10.30
CA LEU A 195 4.42 -20.88 11.65
C LEU A 195 4.91 -21.95 12.62
N GLU A 196 4.46 -23.21 12.46
CA GLU A 196 4.87 -24.31 13.35
C GLU A 196 6.32 -24.77 13.19
N LYS A 197 6.98 -24.39 12.08
CA LYS A 197 8.39 -24.70 11.82
C LYS A 197 9.34 -23.97 12.77
N TYR A 198 8.90 -22.86 13.36
CA TYR A 198 9.71 -21.99 14.20
C TYR A 198 9.13 -21.90 15.61
N GLU A 199 9.96 -22.20 16.61
CA GLU A 199 9.57 -22.38 18.01
C GLU A 199 8.74 -21.21 18.56
N ASP A 200 9.23 -19.97 18.43
CA ASP A 200 8.54 -18.79 18.97
C ASP A 200 7.29 -18.43 18.15
N SER A 201 7.27 -18.63 16.86
CA SER A 201 6.07 -18.44 16.03
C SER A 201 4.98 -19.43 16.39
N LYS A 202 5.31 -20.72 16.51
CA LYS A 202 4.39 -21.77 16.99
C LYS A 202 3.83 -21.44 18.38
N ARG A 203 4.70 -21.06 19.31
CA ARG A 203 4.31 -20.72 20.69
C ARG A 203 3.37 -19.52 20.75
N ILE A 204 3.64 -18.47 19.98
CA ILE A 204 2.90 -17.21 20.01
C ILE A 204 1.59 -17.34 19.24
N PHE A 205 1.64 -17.75 17.97
CA PHE A 205 0.48 -17.70 17.07
C PHE A 205 -0.37 -18.97 17.09
N LEU A 206 0.19 -20.12 17.53
CA LEU A 206 -0.46 -21.42 17.52
C LEU A 206 -0.56 -22.05 18.93
N ARG A 207 -0.37 -21.27 20.01
CA ARG A 207 -0.42 -21.78 21.41
C ARG A 207 0.40 -23.06 21.65
N GLY A 208 1.46 -23.29 20.89
CA GLY A 208 2.22 -24.52 20.93
C GLY A 208 1.59 -25.71 20.23
N GLY A 209 0.45 -25.53 19.54
CA GLY A 209 -0.22 -26.58 18.76
C GLY A 209 -1.74 -26.50 18.72
N ASP A 210 -2.35 -25.66 19.57
CA ASP A 210 -3.77 -25.34 19.51
C ASP A 210 -4.00 -24.06 18.72
N PHE A 211 -5.19 -23.89 18.14
CA PHE A 211 -5.57 -22.67 17.42
C PHE A 211 -6.38 -21.73 18.31
N TYR A 212 -6.09 -20.44 18.16
CA TYR A 212 -6.95 -19.39 18.70
C TYR A 212 -8.30 -19.35 17.99
N LYS A 213 -9.36 -18.98 18.70
CA LYS A 213 -10.71 -18.83 18.17
C LYS A 213 -11.13 -17.36 18.18
N GLU A 214 -12.09 -17.03 17.31
CA GLU A 214 -12.79 -15.74 17.37
C GLU A 214 -13.28 -15.44 18.79
N GLY A 215 -13.13 -14.18 19.22
CA GLY A 215 -13.55 -13.72 20.55
C GLY A 215 -12.53 -13.99 21.67
N GLU A 216 -11.50 -14.78 21.45
CA GLU A 216 -10.44 -14.99 22.44
C GLU A 216 -9.49 -13.79 22.52
N VAL A 217 -8.90 -13.59 23.71
CA VAL A 217 -7.91 -12.53 23.94
C VAL A 217 -6.52 -13.00 23.52
N PHE A 218 -5.94 -12.34 22.52
CA PHE A 218 -4.58 -12.60 22.06
C PHE A 218 -3.58 -11.66 22.72
N LYS A 219 -2.53 -12.21 23.34
CA LYS A 219 -1.46 -11.47 24.02
C LYS A 219 -0.11 -11.79 23.42
N GLN A 220 0.77 -10.77 23.38
CA GLN A 220 2.13 -10.88 22.83
C GLN A 220 3.15 -10.35 23.84
N PRO A 221 3.42 -11.09 24.96
CA PRO A 221 4.24 -10.58 26.06
C PRO A 221 5.68 -10.25 25.65
N ASP A 222 6.28 -11.02 24.74
CA ASP A 222 7.64 -10.74 24.26
C ASP A 222 7.70 -9.46 23.42
N LEU A 223 6.69 -9.23 22.58
CA LEU A 223 6.54 -7.99 21.82
C LEU A 223 6.29 -6.80 22.76
N ALA A 224 5.49 -6.98 23.81
CA ALA A 224 5.30 -5.96 24.84
C ALA A 224 6.62 -5.56 25.52
N GLN A 225 7.51 -6.53 25.81
CA GLN A 225 8.85 -6.25 26.36
C GLN A 225 9.73 -5.50 25.36
N THR A 226 9.70 -5.87 24.08
CA THR A 226 10.42 -5.15 23.01
C THR A 226 9.93 -3.71 22.91
N LEU A 227 8.62 -3.49 22.87
CA LEU A 227 8.02 -2.15 22.88
C LEU A 227 8.36 -1.36 24.16
N ALA A 228 8.39 -2.01 25.32
CA ALA A 228 8.81 -1.37 26.59
C ALA A 228 10.27 -0.91 26.57
N ARG A 229 11.18 -1.71 25.98
CA ARG A 229 12.57 -1.29 25.78
C ARG A 229 12.67 -0.12 24.79
N MET A 230 11.96 -0.17 23.67
CA MET A 230 11.90 0.95 22.71
C MET A 230 11.27 2.21 23.33
N GLN A 231 10.25 2.07 24.17
CA GLN A 231 9.63 3.17 24.91
C GLN A 231 10.64 3.88 25.81
N ARG A 232 11.45 3.10 26.53
CA ARG A 232 12.43 3.63 27.51
C ARG A 232 13.69 4.21 26.87
N PHE A 233 14.22 3.56 25.83
CA PHE A 233 15.55 3.84 25.27
C PHE A 233 15.49 4.45 23.85
N GLY A 234 14.30 4.63 23.28
CA GLY A 234 14.09 5.07 21.91
C GLY A 234 14.22 3.93 20.90
N ALA A 235 13.92 4.22 19.64
CA ALA A 235 13.98 3.22 18.56
C ALA A 235 15.39 2.64 18.32
N LYS A 236 16.45 3.38 18.72
CA LYS A 236 17.85 2.88 18.64
C LYS A 236 18.08 1.57 19.42
N GLU A 237 17.23 1.28 20.41
CA GLU A 237 17.27 0.03 21.17
C GLU A 237 17.11 -1.19 20.25
N PHE A 238 16.23 -1.09 19.23
CA PHE A 238 16.01 -2.13 18.25
C PHE A 238 17.28 -2.46 17.42
N TYR A 239 18.17 -1.48 17.22
CA TYR A 239 19.35 -1.60 16.37
C TYR A 239 20.67 -1.80 17.10
N THR A 240 20.75 -1.37 18.36
CA THR A 240 22.01 -1.40 19.14
C THR A 240 21.82 -1.91 20.58
N GLY A 241 20.58 -2.14 21.01
CA GLY A 241 20.27 -2.59 22.36
C GLY A 241 20.07 -4.10 22.49
N ARG A 242 19.31 -4.49 23.50
CA ARG A 242 19.01 -5.90 23.80
C ARG A 242 18.26 -6.59 22.67
N THR A 243 17.33 -5.89 22.01
CA THR A 243 16.56 -6.45 20.89
C THR A 243 17.47 -6.82 19.72
N ALA A 244 18.42 -5.94 19.35
CA ALA A 244 19.43 -6.24 18.34
C ALA A 244 20.25 -7.48 18.69
N GLN A 245 20.68 -7.59 19.95
CA GLN A 245 21.46 -8.75 20.43
C GLN A 245 20.69 -10.06 20.31
N LEU A 246 19.39 -10.05 20.64
CA LEU A 246 18.52 -11.22 20.53
C LEU A 246 18.32 -11.64 19.09
N ILE A 247 17.98 -10.69 18.19
CA ILE A 247 17.83 -10.96 16.76
C ILE A 247 19.11 -11.54 16.17
N ALA A 248 20.26 -10.91 16.38
CA ALA A 248 21.52 -11.36 15.81
C ALA A 248 21.98 -12.71 16.38
N ALA A 249 21.71 -12.99 17.66
CA ALA A 249 22.03 -14.29 18.25
C ALA A 249 21.18 -15.41 17.65
N ASP A 250 19.89 -15.17 17.47
CA ASP A 250 18.96 -16.11 16.86
C ASP A 250 19.31 -16.38 15.39
N MET A 251 19.57 -15.31 14.62
CA MET A 251 20.08 -15.39 13.24
C MET A 251 21.34 -16.26 13.15
N LYS A 252 22.32 -16.04 14.04
CA LYS A 252 23.56 -16.81 14.07
C LYS A 252 23.31 -18.30 14.36
N THR A 253 22.39 -18.62 15.26
CA THR A 253 22.05 -19.99 15.63
C THR A 253 21.45 -20.77 14.46
N HIS A 254 20.70 -20.08 13.58
CA HIS A 254 19.94 -20.69 12.49
C HIS A 254 20.48 -20.35 11.08
N ASN A 255 21.76 -19.94 10.98
CA ASN A 255 22.41 -19.59 9.71
C ASN A 255 21.69 -18.48 8.92
N GLY A 256 21.00 -17.57 9.61
CA GLY A 256 20.45 -16.34 9.04
C GLY A 256 21.55 -15.33 8.70
N LEU A 257 21.19 -14.29 7.98
CA LEU A 257 22.17 -13.35 7.39
C LEU A 257 22.35 -12.07 8.21
N ILE A 258 21.35 -11.67 8.99
CA ILE A 258 21.37 -10.39 9.71
C ILE A 258 22.32 -10.46 10.90
N THR A 259 23.29 -9.55 10.94
CA THR A 259 24.27 -9.40 12.01
C THR A 259 23.99 -8.17 12.87
N LEU A 260 24.67 -8.06 14.03
CA LEU A 260 24.62 -6.81 14.84
C LEU A 260 25.12 -5.59 14.05
N GLU A 261 26.10 -5.78 13.18
CA GLU A 261 26.65 -4.70 12.36
C GLU A 261 25.65 -4.26 11.27
N ASP A 262 24.90 -5.20 10.68
CA ASP A 262 23.83 -4.87 9.73
C ASP A 262 22.74 -4.04 10.41
N LEU A 263 22.28 -4.45 11.59
CA LEU A 263 21.30 -3.71 12.38
C LEU A 263 21.82 -2.31 12.73
N LYS A 264 23.01 -2.20 13.30
CA LYS A 264 23.63 -0.94 13.72
C LYS A 264 23.78 0.07 12.58
N ASN A 265 24.06 -0.41 11.36
CA ASN A 265 24.31 0.43 10.18
C ASN A 265 23.05 0.71 9.36
N TYR A 266 21.88 0.25 9.79
CA TYR A 266 20.64 0.55 9.08
C TYR A 266 20.25 2.03 9.28
N GLU A 267 19.94 2.72 8.18
CA GLU A 267 19.47 4.10 8.17
C GLU A 267 18.26 4.26 7.26
N ALA A 268 17.20 4.92 7.77
CA ALA A 268 16.09 5.41 6.93
C ALA A 268 16.56 6.61 6.10
N LYS A 269 16.03 6.74 4.88
CA LYS A 269 16.40 7.83 3.95
C LYS A 269 15.20 8.72 3.63
N GLU A 270 15.46 10.00 3.46
CA GLU A 270 14.47 10.90 2.87
C GLU A 270 14.61 10.89 1.35
N ARG A 271 13.47 10.77 0.65
CA ARG A 271 13.40 10.75 -0.81
C ARG A 271 12.49 11.88 -1.31
N THR A 272 12.77 12.39 -2.49
CA THR A 272 11.85 13.27 -3.20
C THR A 272 10.75 12.42 -3.86
N PRO A 273 9.47 12.63 -3.54
CA PRO A 273 8.38 11.90 -4.20
C PRO A 273 8.34 12.14 -5.71
N VAL A 274 7.82 11.16 -6.48
CA VAL A 274 7.48 11.40 -7.88
C VAL A 274 6.17 12.18 -7.98
N ARG A 275 6.08 13.06 -8.98
CA ARG A 275 4.94 13.95 -9.21
C ARG A 275 4.57 13.95 -10.68
N GLY A 276 3.28 13.95 -10.96
CA GLY A 276 2.74 14.06 -12.32
C GLY A 276 1.38 14.74 -12.33
N ASN A 277 0.83 14.95 -13.52
CA ASN A 277 -0.49 15.54 -13.70
C ASN A 277 -1.38 14.59 -14.49
N TYR A 278 -2.59 14.36 -14.00
CA TYR A 278 -3.62 13.60 -14.70
C TYR A 278 -4.91 14.41 -14.77
N ARG A 279 -5.38 14.75 -15.98
CA ARG A 279 -6.57 15.57 -16.25
C ARG A 279 -6.61 16.90 -15.48
N GLY A 280 -5.44 17.49 -15.21
CA GLY A 280 -5.29 18.74 -14.47
C GLY A 280 -5.19 18.58 -12.96
N TYR A 281 -5.27 17.37 -12.41
CA TYR A 281 -5.04 17.05 -11.00
C TYR A 281 -3.60 16.62 -10.79
N GLU A 282 -2.96 17.11 -9.72
CA GLU A 282 -1.61 16.67 -9.39
C GLU A 282 -1.65 15.36 -8.60
N VAL A 283 -0.86 14.38 -9.04
CA VAL A 283 -0.68 13.08 -8.37
C VAL A 283 0.75 13.00 -7.83
N ILE A 284 0.88 12.78 -6.53
CA ILE A 284 2.14 12.64 -5.80
C ILE A 284 2.20 11.21 -5.26
N SER A 285 3.29 10.49 -5.54
CA SER A 285 3.44 9.11 -5.07
C SER A 285 4.90 8.76 -4.76
N MET A 286 5.15 7.53 -4.28
CA MET A 286 6.48 7.12 -3.87
C MET A 286 7.44 6.97 -5.05
N SER A 287 8.65 7.46 -4.86
CA SER A 287 9.79 7.28 -5.78
C SER A 287 10.52 5.95 -5.53
N PRO A 288 11.43 5.51 -6.41
CA PRO A 288 12.29 4.36 -6.14
C PRO A 288 13.03 4.45 -4.77
N PRO A 289 13.22 3.32 -4.07
CA PRO A 289 13.09 1.94 -4.54
C PRO A 289 11.65 1.40 -4.59
N SER A 290 10.60 2.23 -4.68
CA SER A 290 9.30 1.77 -5.10
C SER A 290 9.06 2.06 -6.60
N SER A 291 8.56 1.06 -7.31
CA SER A 291 8.07 1.21 -8.69
C SER A 291 6.68 1.86 -8.74
N GLY A 292 5.95 1.79 -7.62
CA GLY A 292 4.52 2.08 -7.58
C GLY A 292 4.15 3.46 -8.12
N GLY A 293 4.85 4.51 -7.69
CA GLY A 293 4.55 5.86 -8.16
C GLY A 293 4.86 6.09 -9.64
N ILE A 294 5.93 5.48 -10.15
CA ILE A 294 6.30 5.59 -11.58
C ILE A 294 5.27 4.86 -12.45
N VAL A 295 4.97 3.59 -12.15
CA VAL A 295 3.99 2.81 -12.92
C VAL A 295 2.60 3.43 -12.87
N LEU A 296 2.21 3.99 -11.71
CA LEU A 296 0.96 4.75 -11.57
C LEU A 296 0.94 5.95 -12.54
N LEU A 297 1.97 6.81 -12.51
CA LEU A 297 2.02 8.01 -13.34
C LEU A 297 2.14 7.70 -14.83
N GLU A 298 2.95 6.71 -15.19
CA GLU A 298 3.06 6.22 -16.57
C GLU A 298 1.71 5.69 -17.08
N SER A 299 1.03 4.86 -16.27
CA SER A 299 -0.29 4.34 -16.62
C SER A 299 -1.33 5.44 -16.76
N LEU A 300 -1.37 6.42 -15.86
CA LEU A 300 -2.25 7.57 -15.94
C LEU A 300 -1.97 8.40 -17.20
N ASN A 301 -0.70 8.62 -17.54
CA ASN A 301 -0.30 9.36 -18.75
C ASN A 301 -0.74 8.64 -20.04
N ILE A 302 -0.64 7.30 -20.11
CA ILE A 302 -1.15 6.52 -21.25
C ILE A 302 -2.67 6.61 -21.32
N LEU A 303 -3.35 6.46 -20.18
CA LEU A 303 -4.81 6.46 -20.11
C LEU A 303 -5.43 7.85 -20.36
N GLU A 304 -4.69 8.94 -20.16
CA GLU A 304 -5.17 10.31 -20.44
C GLU A 304 -5.57 10.54 -21.89
N LYS A 305 -5.03 9.74 -22.84
CA LYS A 305 -5.41 9.73 -24.24
C LYS A 305 -6.86 9.30 -24.50
N TYR A 306 -7.46 8.53 -23.57
CA TYR A 306 -8.76 7.89 -23.74
C TYR A 306 -9.82 8.59 -22.88
N ASP A 307 -11.02 8.75 -23.42
CA ASP A 307 -12.19 9.23 -22.66
C ASP A 307 -12.81 8.05 -21.86
N LEU A 308 -12.24 7.75 -20.69
CA LEU A 308 -12.66 6.64 -19.85
C LEU A 308 -14.10 6.83 -19.33
N ARG A 309 -14.54 8.08 -19.14
CA ARG A 309 -15.93 8.39 -18.74
C ARG A 309 -16.91 7.95 -19.82
N LYS A 310 -16.64 8.29 -21.09
CA LYS A 310 -17.47 7.92 -22.22
C LYS A 310 -17.47 6.41 -22.51
N MET A 311 -16.34 5.73 -22.26
CA MET A 311 -16.28 4.27 -22.37
C MET A 311 -17.18 3.57 -21.37
N GLY A 312 -17.46 4.19 -20.22
CA GLY A 312 -18.27 3.62 -19.14
C GLY A 312 -17.45 2.83 -18.13
N TRP A 313 -17.88 2.89 -16.86
CA TRP A 313 -17.11 2.41 -15.73
C TRP A 313 -16.68 0.93 -15.84
N ALA A 314 -17.57 0.00 -16.11
CA ALA A 314 -17.30 -1.45 -16.14
C ALA A 314 -17.31 -2.02 -17.56
N SER A 315 -17.07 -1.22 -18.58
CA SER A 315 -17.14 -1.63 -19.98
C SER A 315 -15.94 -2.49 -20.41
N SER A 316 -16.14 -3.35 -21.39
CA SER A 316 -15.07 -4.11 -22.02
C SER A 316 -14.04 -3.20 -22.70
N GLU A 317 -14.45 -2.07 -23.26
CA GLU A 317 -13.56 -1.09 -23.89
C GLU A 317 -12.59 -0.50 -22.86
N LYS A 318 -13.09 -0.05 -21.69
CA LYS A 318 -12.25 0.46 -20.60
C LYS A 318 -11.29 -0.63 -20.08
N TYR A 319 -11.78 -1.83 -19.81
CA TYR A 319 -10.95 -2.90 -19.31
C TYR A 319 -9.90 -3.37 -20.31
N HIS A 320 -10.21 -3.34 -21.61
CA HIS A 320 -9.22 -3.60 -22.65
C HIS A 320 -8.08 -2.58 -22.64
N VAL A 321 -8.40 -1.29 -22.67
CA VAL A 321 -7.39 -0.22 -22.65
C VAL A 321 -6.59 -0.24 -21.34
N LEU A 322 -7.23 -0.49 -20.21
CA LEU A 322 -6.56 -0.62 -18.92
C LEU A 322 -5.58 -1.81 -18.92
N THR A 323 -6.00 -2.99 -19.39
CA THR A 323 -5.17 -4.18 -19.48
C THR A 323 -3.96 -3.96 -20.40
N GLU A 324 -4.18 -3.36 -21.57
CA GLU A 324 -3.11 -3.05 -22.52
C GLU A 324 -2.11 -2.02 -21.96
N THR A 325 -2.60 -1.04 -21.20
CA THR A 325 -1.76 -0.08 -20.47
C THR A 325 -0.90 -0.80 -19.44
N LEU A 326 -1.51 -1.61 -18.58
CA LEU A 326 -0.80 -2.37 -17.54
C LEU A 326 0.22 -3.34 -18.14
N ARG A 327 -0.09 -4.01 -19.25
CA ARG A 327 0.84 -4.88 -19.97
C ARG A 327 2.13 -4.14 -20.35
N ARG A 328 2.04 -2.88 -20.77
CA ARG A 328 3.18 -2.04 -21.17
C ARG A 328 3.95 -1.49 -19.98
N THR A 329 3.24 -0.93 -19.02
CA THR A 329 3.89 -0.31 -17.85
C THR A 329 4.55 -1.33 -16.94
N PHE A 330 4.02 -2.57 -16.85
CA PHE A 330 4.68 -3.66 -16.15
C PHE A 330 5.85 -4.27 -16.93
N ALA A 331 5.85 -4.22 -18.27
CA ALA A 331 7.04 -4.55 -19.05
C ALA A 331 8.15 -3.52 -18.82
N ASP A 332 7.81 -2.22 -18.75
CA ASP A 332 8.76 -1.15 -18.44
C ASP A 332 9.26 -1.25 -16.98
N ARG A 333 8.36 -1.55 -16.06
CA ARG A 333 8.66 -1.86 -14.68
C ARG A 333 9.70 -2.99 -14.60
N ALA A 334 9.49 -4.09 -15.31
CA ALA A 334 10.35 -5.27 -15.35
C ALA A 334 11.76 -4.98 -15.92
N GLU A 335 11.95 -4.01 -16.77
CA GLU A 335 13.23 -3.68 -17.41
C GLU A 335 14.02 -2.60 -16.66
N TYR A 336 13.35 -1.58 -16.07
CA TYR A 336 14.00 -0.31 -15.73
C TYR A 336 14.16 -0.02 -14.27
N MET A 337 13.46 -0.72 -13.34
CA MET A 337 13.37 -0.28 -11.96
C MET A 337 14.25 -1.08 -10.98
N GLY A 338 14.68 -0.45 -9.90
CA GLY A 338 15.53 -0.98 -8.86
C GLY A 338 15.81 0.06 -7.77
N ASP A 339 16.72 -0.25 -6.86
CA ASP A 339 17.23 0.70 -5.87
C ASP A 339 18.04 1.81 -6.56
N PRO A 340 17.64 3.09 -6.46
CA PRO A 340 18.31 4.19 -7.15
C PRO A 340 19.72 4.46 -6.61
N ASP A 341 20.08 3.91 -5.45
CA ASP A 341 21.42 4.01 -4.90
C ASP A 341 22.38 2.98 -5.54
N PHE A 342 21.85 1.98 -6.27
CA PHE A 342 22.60 0.89 -6.91
C PHE A 342 22.39 0.81 -8.43
N ALA A 343 21.29 1.34 -8.94
CA ALA A 343 20.92 1.25 -10.34
C ALA A 343 20.36 2.59 -10.86
N ARG A 344 20.65 2.92 -12.12
CA ARG A 344 20.09 4.11 -12.74
C ARG A 344 18.65 3.86 -13.17
N VAL A 345 17.68 4.38 -12.39
CA VAL A 345 16.26 4.35 -12.73
C VAL A 345 15.92 5.59 -13.57
N PRO A 346 15.44 5.45 -14.82
CA PRO A 346 15.15 6.59 -15.70
C PRO A 346 13.79 7.23 -15.39
N THR A 347 13.54 7.60 -14.15
CA THR A 347 12.26 8.11 -13.63
C THR A 347 11.64 9.19 -14.52
N ASN A 348 12.43 10.23 -14.89
CA ASN A 348 11.92 11.35 -15.67
C ASN A 348 11.46 10.96 -17.09
N VAL A 349 12.00 9.88 -17.66
CA VAL A 349 11.57 9.38 -18.96
C VAL A 349 10.28 8.58 -18.83
N LEU A 350 10.21 7.69 -17.85
CA LEU A 350 9.04 6.80 -17.65
C LEU A 350 7.77 7.59 -17.32
N ILE A 351 7.88 8.71 -16.60
CA ILE A 351 6.72 9.56 -16.27
C ILE A 351 6.50 10.70 -17.31
N ASP A 352 7.28 10.73 -18.39
CA ASP A 352 7.13 11.74 -19.44
C ASP A 352 5.92 11.44 -20.32
N LYS A 353 5.10 12.47 -20.62
CA LYS A 353 3.88 12.31 -21.43
C LYS A 353 4.16 11.90 -22.88
N LYS A 354 5.26 12.31 -23.48
CA LYS A 354 5.64 11.91 -24.86
C LYS A 354 6.06 10.44 -24.90
N TYR A 355 6.72 9.95 -23.85
CA TYR A 355 7.02 8.53 -23.72
C TYR A 355 5.72 7.72 -23.59
N ALA A 356 4.83 8.12 -22.70
CA ALA A 356 3.52 7.48 -22.50
C ALA A 356 2.65 7.53 -23.78
N GLU A 357 2.70 8.62 -24.55
CA GLU A 357 2.02 8.73 -25.84
C GLU A 357 2.47 7.64 -26.81
N LYS A 358 3.80 7.45 -26.98
CA LYS A 358 4.36 6.39 -27.83
C LYS A 358 3.94 4.99 -27.37
N ARG A 359 3.91 4.76 -26.05
CA ARG A 359 3.43 3.49 -25.47
C ARG A 359 1.94 3.29 -25.77
N GLY A 360 1.11 4.34 -25.59
CA GLY A 360 -0.32 4.32 -25.87
C GLY A 360 -0.65 4.15 -27.37
N ASP A 361 0.13 4.74 -28.28
CA ASP A 361 -0.05 4.59 -29.73
C ASP A 361 0.10 3.15 -30.21
N SER A 362 0.83 2.33 -29.49
CA SER A 362 0.99 0.89 -29.79
C SER A 362 -0.21 0.04 -29.35
N ILE A 363 -1.23 0.59 -28.68
CA ILE A 363 -2.43 -0.13 -28.25
C ILE A 363 -3.40 -0.28 -29.43
N ASN A 364 -3.74 -1.52 -29.75
CA ASN A 364 -4.75 -1.83 -30.76
C ASN A 364 -6.11 -2.00 -30.08
N LEU A 365 -7.05 -1.07 -30.28
CA LEU A 365 -8.37 -1.08 -29.64
C LEU A 365 -9.29 -2.24 -30.06
N LYS A 366 -8.91 -3.01 -31.11
CA LYS A 366 -9.72 -4.12 -31.64
C LYS A 366 -9.11 -5.51 -31.37
N LYS A 367 -7.93 -5.58 -30.75
CA LYS A 367 -7.23 -6.84 -30.52
C LYS A 367 -6.28 -6.71 -29.35
N ALA A 368 -6.31 -7.68 -28.44
CA ALA A 368 -5.35 -7.79 -27.35
C ALA A 368 -3.94 -8.11 -27.84
N SER A 369 -2.94 -7.48 -27.26
CA SER A 369 -1.53 -7.83 -27.47
C SER A 369 -1.21 -9.14 -26.73
N LYS A 370 -0.22 -9.90 -27.22
CA LYS A 370 0.40 -10.97 -26.42
C LYS A 370 1.53 -10.35 -25.58
N SER A 371 1.68 -10.76 -24.33
CA SER A 371 2.76 -10.27 -23.47
C SER A 371 4.16 -10.58 -24.05
N SER A 372 4.31 -11.69 -24.80
CA SER A 372 5.53 -12.03 -25.53
C SER A 372 5.95 -11.00 -26.59
N ASP A 373 5.00 -10.27 -27.14
CA ASP A 373 5.22 -9.29 -28.21
C ASP A 373 5.45 -7.88 -27.62
N ILE A 374 5.12 -7.67 -26.36
CA ILE A 374 5.32 -6.40 -25.66
C ILE A 374 6.63 -6.46 -24.89
N LYS A 375 7.60 -5.71 -25.36
CA LYS A 375 8.84 -5.44 -24.65
C LYS A 375 8.71 -4.13 -23.86
N ALA A 376 9.62 -3.93 -22.93
CA ALA A 376 9.83 -2.61 -22.37
C ALA A 376 10.13 -1.61 -23.49
N GLY A 377 9.68 -0.38 -23.37
CA GLY A 377 10.14 0.67 -24.25
C GLY A 377 11.65 0.85 -24.09
N GLU A 378 12.39 1.34 -25.07
CA GLU A 378 13.87 1.32 -25.05
C GLU A 378 14.49 2.17 -23.94
N ILE A 379 14.69 1.60 -22.77
CA ILE A 379 15.41 2.10 -21.58
C ILE A 379 15.77 0.91 -20.68
N ASN A 380 16.74 0.93 -19.75
CA ASN A 380 17.20 -0.27 -18.99
C ASN A 380 16.96 -0.24 -17.47
N GLY A 381 16.41 -1.30 -16.85
CA GLY A 381 16.25 -1.56 -15.37
C GLY A 381 15.02 -2.35 -14.87
N LYS A 382 15.02 -3.02 -13.67
CA LYS A 382 13.98 -3.99 -13.20
C LYS A 382 13.67 -4.01 -11.66
N GLU A 383 12.85 -4.84 -10.97
CA GLU A 383 11.73 -4.73 -10.09
C GLU A 383 11.36 -5.64 -8.90
N SER A 384 10.43 -5.39 -7.91
CA SER A 384 9.37 -6.12 -7.18
C SER A 384 8.78 -5.69 -5.77
N MET A 385 8.04 -6.39 -4.84
CA MET A 385 6.80 -6.04 -4.08
C MET A 385 6.35 -6.68 -2.78
N ASP A 386 5.44 -6.34 -1.92
CA ASP A 386 4.13 -6.42 -1.25
C ASP A 386 3.97 -5.75 0.16
N THR A 387 2.69 -5.60 0.79
CA THR A 387 2.54 -4.50 1.76
C THR A 387 1.26 -4.41 2.61
N THR A 388 1.20 -3.48 3.65
CA THR A 388 -0.01 -2.93 4.29
C THR A 388 -0.05 -1.41 4.22
N HIS A 389 -1.27 -0.78 4.34
CA HIS A 389 -1.47 0.66 4.16
C HIS A 389 -2.38 1.29 5.21
N PHE A 390 -2.09 2.56 5.59
CA PHE A 390 -2.99 3.44 6.31
C PHE A 390 -2.80 4.91 5.93
N THR A 391 -3.85 5.71 6.13
CA THR A 391 -3.88 7.15 5.81
C THR A 391 -4.32 7.95 7.02
N VAL A 392 -3.68 9.12 7.26
CA VAL A 392 -3.99 10.06 8.35
C VAL A 392 -4.10 11.46 7.80
N VAL A 393 -5.14 12.21 8.20
CA VAL A 393 -5.24 13.67 7.96
C VAL A 393 -5.52 14.37 9.27
N ASP A 394 -4.66 15.32 9.64
CA ASP A 394 -4.80 16.07 10.89
C ASP A 394 -5.69 17.32 10.77
N THR A 395 -5.81 18.04 11.88
CA THR A 395 -6.63 19.26 11.99
C THR A 395 -6.11 20.42 11.15
N GLU A 396 -4.83 20.44 10.80
CA GLU A 396 -4.18 21.50 10.03
C GLU A 396 -4.10 21.19 8.54
N GLY A 397 -4.49 19.96 8.12
CA GLY A 397 -4.46 19.51 6.73
C GLY A 397 -3.14 18.86 6.30
N THR A 398 -2.25 18.55 7.26
CA THR A 398 -1.12 17.65 6.98
C THR A 398 -1.67 16.25 6.76
N VAL A 399 -1.21 15.60 5.69
CA VAL A 399 -1.59 14.21 5.35
C VAL A 399 -0.39 13.30 5.35
N VAL A 400 -0.56 12.10 5.91
CA VAL A 400 0.37 10.98 5.84
C VAL A 400 -0.31 9.82 5.15
N SER A 401 0.31 9.30 4.07
CA SER A 401 -0.06 8.08 3.38
C SER A 401 1.10 7.11 3.58
N ASN A 402 0.90 6.05 4.35
CA ASN A 402 1.97 5.15 4.78
C ASN A 402 1.70 3.73 4.37
N THR A 403 2.66 3.13 3.69
CA THR A 403 2.61 1.73 3.27
C THR A 403 3.85 1.01 3.79
N TYR A 404 3.69 -0.10 4.55
CA TYR A 404 4.81 -0.83 5.14
C TYR A 404 4.48 -2.33 5.25
N THR A 405 5.48 -3.19 5.38
CA THR A 405 5.34 -4.62 5.05
C THR A 405 6.30 -5.52 5.84
N ILE A 406 6.04 -6.81 5.79
CA ILE A 406 6.98 -7.91 6.00
C ILE A 406 7.07 -8.82 4.75
N ASN A 407 6.60 -8.36 3.59
CA ASN A 407 6.41 -9.01 2.30
C ASN A 407 5.21 -9.97 2.32
N ASP A 408 5.35 -11.30 2.39
CA ASP A 408 4.18 -12.19 2.46
C ASP A 408 3.49 -12.11 3.85
N LEU A 409 2.28 -12.67 3.94
CA LEU A 409 1.56 -12.75 5.22
C LEU A 409 2.38 -13.59 6.21
N TYR A 410 2.67 -13.01 7.38
CA TYR A 410 3.59 -13.53 8.40
C TYR A 410 5.08 -13.56 7.96
N GLY A 411 5.44 -12.90 6.85
CA GLY A 411 6.81 -12.76 6.39
C GLY A 411 7.53 -14.10 6.24
N SER A 412 8.76 -14.18 6.72
CA SER A 412 9.55 -15.41 6.72
C SER A 412 9.03 -16.52 7.64
N ALA A 413 7.88 -16.30 8.29
CA ALA A 413 7.31 -17.10 9.38
C ALA A 413 8.17 -17.19 10.65
N VAL A 414 9.33 -16.55 10.70
CA VAL A 414 10.24 -16.54 11.84
C VAL A 414 9.90 -15.40 12.80
N THR A 415 9.57 -15.72 14.04
CA THR A 415 9.59 -14.76 15.15
C THR A 415 10.94 -14.85 15.84
N ALA A 416 11.71 -13.77 15.82
CA ALA A 416 13.05 -13.74 16.45
C ALA A 416 12.95 -14.03 17.96
N LYS A 417 13.69 -15.04 18.42
CA LYS A 417 13.57 -15.65 19.75
C LYS A 417 13.62 -14.64 20.88
N GLY A 418 12.56 -14.65 21.74
CA GLY A 418 12.44 -13.79 22.92
C GLY A 418 12.23 -12.30 22.62
N THR A 419 11.93 -11.92 21.37
CA THR A 419 11.61 -10.54 20.99
C THR A 419 10.15 -10.31 20.68
N GLY A 420 9.41 -11.35 20.26
CA GLY A 420 8.07 -11.24 19.69
C GLY A 420 8.03 -10.54 18.33
N VAL A 421 9.19 -10.25 17.70
CA VAL A 421 9.29 -9.59 16.40
C VAL A 421 9.25 -10.62 15.29
N LEU A 422 8.18 -10.60 14.52
CA LEU A 422 8.06 -11.38 13.28
C LEU A 422 8.92 -10.75 12.20
N LEU A 423 9.78 -11.55 11.56
CA LEU A 423 10.74 -11.10 10.56
C LEU A 423 10.13 -11.18 9.15
N ASN A 424 10.54 -10.25 8.31
CA ASN A 424 10.14 -10.17 6.92
C ASN A 424 10.76 -11.30 6.07
N ASP A 425 10.20 -11.53 4.88
CA ASP A 425 10.79 -12.31 3.80
C ASP A 425 11.10 -11.43 2.57
N GLU A 426 11.56 -10.21 2.84
CA GLU A 426 11.75 -9.17 1.84
C GLU A 426 12.90 -9.43 0.86
N MET A 427 13.75 -10.45 1.15
CA MET A 427 14.77 -10.90 0.21
C MET A 427 14.19 -11.54 -1.06
N ASP A 428 12.90 -11.98 -1.03
CA ASP A 428 12.19 -12.47 -2.22
C ASP A 428 11.86 -11.36 -3.21
N ASP A 429 11.81 -10.14 -2.74
CA ASP A 429 11.58 -8.97 -3.56
C ASP A 429 12.77 -8.63 -4.48
N PHE A 430 13.92 -9.24 -4.28
CA PHE A 430 15.00 -9.23 -5.27
C PHE A 430 14.76 -10.21 -6.42
N ALA A 431 15.38 -9.94 -7.56
CA ALA A 431 15.56 -10.93 -8.61
C ALA A 431 16.56 -12.00 -8.13
N ALA A 432 16.08 -12.99 -7.39
CA ALA A 432 16.91 -14.11 -6.92
C ALA A 432 17.63 -14.81 -8.10
N ARG A 433 16.95 -14.86 -9.26
CA ARG A 433 17.51 -15.22 -10.56
C ARG A 433 16.82 -14.35 -11.63
N PRO A 434 17.50 -13.38 -12.24
CA PRO A 434 16.91 -12.54 -13.29
C PRO A 434 16.29 -13.33 -14.42
N GLY A 435 15.09 -12.90 -14.85
CA GLY A 435 14.29 -13.59 -15.85
C GLY A 435 13.46 -14.76 -15.30
N THR A 436 13.52 -15.05 -13.99
CA THR A 436 12.69 -16.07 -13.33
C THR A 436 11.65 -15.40 -12.45
N PRO A 437 10.39 -15.89 -12.41
CA PRO A 437 9.37 -15.33 -11.53
C PRO A 437 9.72 -15.47 -10.05
N ASN A 438 9.37 -14.44 -9.25
CA ASN A 438 9.37 -14.51 -7.79
C ASN A 438 8.07 -15.13 -7.25
N LEU A 439 7.81 -15.06 -5.93
CA LEU A 439 6.60 -15.56 -5.26
C LEU A 439 5.30 -15.07 -5.93
N TYR A 440 5.29 -13.84 -6.43
CA TYR A 440 4.11 -13.22 -7.07
C TYR A 440 4.03 -13.40 -8.59
N GLY A 441 4.89 -14.22 -9.18
CA GLY A 441 4.93 -14.45 -10.62
C GLY A 441 5.58 -13.33 -11.43
N LEU A 442 6.18 -12.33 -10.78
CA LEU A 442 6.84 -11.23 -11.46
C LEU A 442 8.19 -11.64 -12.04
N ILE A 443 8.38 -11.31 -13.29
CA ILE A 443 9.67 -11.40 -13.94
C ILE A 443 10.47 -10.14 -13.68
N GLN A 444 11.73 -10.30 -13.26
CA GLN A 444 12.63 -9.23 -12.84
C GLN A 444 14.01 -9.41 -13.43
N GLY A 445 14.77 -8.36 -13.46
CA GLY A 445 16.09 -8.44 -14.03
C GLY A 445 17.24 -7.99 -13.15
N GLU A 446 18.36 -7.72 -13.80
CA GLU A 446 19.66 -7.52 -13.14
C GLU A 446 19.68 -6.29 -12.23
N ASN A 447 18.95 -5.21 -12.56
CA ASN A 447 18.91 -4.01 -11.73
C ASN A 447 18.35 -4.26 -10.33
N ASN A 448 17.53 -5.32 -10.17
CA ASN A 448 17.02 -5.76 -8.89
C ASN A 448 17.67 -7.06 -8.39
N SER A 449 18.83 -7.46 -8.92
CA SER A 449 19.58 -8.61 -8.37
C SER A 449 20.03 -8.36 -6.94
N VAL A 450 20.16 -9.44 -6.16
CA VAL A 450 20.66 -9.37 -4.77
C VAL A 450 22.07 -8.79 -4.72
N GLN A 451 22.25 -7.74 -3.91
CA GLN A 451 23.57 -7.17 -3.59
C GLN A 451 23.60 -6.76 -2.12
N PRO A 452 24.74 -6.86 -1.42
CA PRO A 452 24.89 -6.41 -0.04
C PRO A 452 24.43 -4.96 0.15
N LYS A 453 23.66 -4.70 1.20
CA LYS A 453 23.15 -3.36 1.59
C LYS A 453 22.22 -2.68 0.59
N LYS A 454 21.81 -3.36 -0.47
CA LYS A 454 20.81 -2.89 -1.44
C LYS A 454 19.41 -3.07 -0.89
N ARG A 455 18.51 -2.17 -1.26
CA ARG A 455 17.07 -2.28 -0.97
C ARG A 455 16.38 -3.01 -2.12
N PRO A 456 15.52 -4.00 -1.82
CA PRO A 456 14.74 -4.63 -2.87
C PRO A 456 13.69 -3.65 -3.41
N LEU A 457 13.40 -3.77 -4.69
CA LEU A 457 12.37 -2.95 -5.33
C LEU A 457 10.99 -3.27 -4.78
N SER A 458 10.12 -2.27 -4.67
CA SER A 458 8.77 -2.37 -4.08
C SER A 458 7.66 -1.95 -5.04
N SER A 459 6.43 -2.45 -4.83
CA SER A 459 5.21 -1.92 -5.47
C SER A 459 4.34 -1.06 -4.55
N MET A 460 4.82 -0.72 -3.39
CA MET A 460 4.11 0.14 -2.45
C MET A 460 3.81 1.51 -3.06
N THR A 461 2.52 1.87 -3.17
CA THR A 461 2.05 3.05 -3.87
C THR A 461 1.27 3.98 -2.95
N PRO A 462 1.85 4.46 -1.82
CA PRO A 462 1.18 5.53 -1.08
C PRO A 462 1.03 6.74 -1.99
N THR A 463 -0.19 7.27 -2.10
CA THR A 463 -0.53 8.29 -3.10
C THR A 463 -1.34 9.41 -2.47
N ILE A 464 -1.05 10.64 -2.88
CA ILE A 464 -1.76 11.87 -2.52
C ILE A 464 -2.16 12.57 -3.82
N VAL A 465 -3.42 12.97 -3.95
CA VAL A 465 -3.95 13.68 -5.13
C VAL A 465 -4.46 15.06 -4.70
N LEU A 466 -4.09 16.08 -5.46
CA LEU A 466 -4.47 17.46 -5.23
C LEU A 466 -5.51 17.92 -6.24
N LYS A 467 -6.41 18.82 -5.81
CA LYS A 467 -7.32 19.55 -6.69
C LYS A 467 -6.51 20.46 -7.64
N LYS A 468 -7.17 21.00 -8.65
CA LYS A 468 -6.54 21.91 -9.65
C LYS A 468 -6.00 23.20 -9.03
N ASP A 469 -6.49 23.59 -7.87
CA ASP A 469 -6.02 24.73 -7.08
C ASP A 469 -4.84 24.41 -6.16
N GLY A 470 -4.34 23.16 -6.16
CA GLY A 470 -3.25 22.68 -5.32
C GLY A 470 -3.65 22.28 -3.91
N THR A 471 -4.93 22.36 -3.54
CA THR A 471 -5.41 21.88 -2.23
C THR A 471 -5.51 20.35 -2.20
N LEU A 472 -5.43 19.76 -1.00
CA LEU A 472 -5.60 18.31 -0.84
C LEU A 472 -6.99 17.89 -1.30
N TRP A 473 -7.07 16.88 -2.19
CA TRP A 473 -8.33 16.26 -2.56
C TRP A 473 -8.51 14.91 -1.88
N PHE A 474 -7.60 13.97 -2.13
CA PHE A 474 -7.63 12.68 -1.44
C PHE A 474 -6.24 12.07 -1.30
N ALA A 475 -6.11 11.13 -0.37
CA ALA A 475 -4.94 10.30 -0.20
C ALA A 475 -5.37 8.85 0.02
N LEU A 476 -4.66 7.91 -0.55
CA LEU A 476 -4.98 6.49 -0.48
C LEU A 476 -3.76 5.61 -0.74
N GLY A 477 -3.92 4.32 -0.51
CA GLY A 477 -3.01 3.28 -0.89
C GLY A 477 -3.59 1.90 -0.60
N ALA A 478 -2.84 0.87 -0.88
CA ALA A 478 -3.30 -0.50 -0.78
C ALA A 478 -2.26 -1.45 -0.21
N ARG A 479 -2.69 -2.66 0.17
CA ARG A 479 -1.89 -3.87 0.33
C ARG A 479 -2.26 -4.87 -0.76
N GLY A 480 -1.38 -5.81 -1.11
CA GLY A 480 -1.71 -6.90 -2.05
C GLY A 480 -0.71 -7.10 -3.19
N GLY A 481 0.58 -6.87 -2.97
CA GLY A 481 1.61 -7.11 -3.95
C GLY A 481 1.55 -6.21 -5.18
N PRO A 482 1.84 -6.71 -6.39
CA PRO A 482 1.72 -5.98 -7.64
C PRO A 482 0.35 -5.37 -7.83
N ARG A 483 -0.64 -6.02 -7.23
CA ARG A 483 -2.02 -5.58 -7.24
C ARG A 483 -2.26 -4.24 -6.54
N ILE A 484 -1.31 -3.78 -5.70
CA ILE A 484 -1.33 -2.44 -5.10
C ILE A 484 -1.39 -1.36 -6.17
N ILE A 485 -0.47 -1.41 -7.14
CA ILE A 485 -0.35 -0.39 -8.19
C ILE A 485 -1.64 -0.30 -8.99
N THR A 486 -2.15 -1.45 -9.41
CA THR A 486 -3.36 -1.52 -10.24
C THR A 486 -4.61 -1.13 -9.47
N SER A 487 -4.68 -1.39 -8.17
CA SER A 487 -5.79 -0.96 -7.31
C SER A 487 -5.78 0.54 -7.08
N VAL A 488 -4.61 1.12 -6.76
CA VAL A 488 -4.44 2.57 -6.62
C VAL A 488 -4.78 3.29 -7.92
N LEU A 489 -4.29 2.78 -9.07
CA LEU A 489 -4.62 3.32 -10.39
C LEU A 489 -6.12 3.36 -10.65
N GLN A 490 -6.82 2.23 -10.42
CA GLN A 490 -8.26 2.13 -10.64
C GLN A 490 -9.06 3.02 -9.68
N ALA A 491 -8.64 3.14 -8.41
CA ALA A 491 -9.29 4.04 -7.47
C ALA A 491 -9.10 5.52 -7.86
N VAL A 492 -7.91 5.92 -8.32
CA VAL A 492 -7.66 7.28 -8.85
C VAL A 492 -8.55 7.57 -10.07
N ILE A 493 -8.64 6.63 -11.02
CA ILE A 493 -9.51 6.74 -12.19
C ILE A 493 -10.99 6.81 -11.76
N ASN A 494 -11.42 5.98 -10.82
CA ASN A 494 -12.79 5.96 -10.36
C ASN A 494 -13.22 7.30 -9.73
N VAL A 495 -12.32 7.96 -9.00
CA VAL A 495 -12.59 9.30 -8.46
C VAL A 495 -12.58 10.36 -9.58
N ILE A 496 -11.56 10.38 -10.44
CA ILE A 496 -11.34 11.47 -11.40
C ILE A 496 -12.22 11.36 -12.65
N ASP A 497 -12.36 10.15 -13.22
CA ASP A 497 -13.09 9.94 -14.47
C ASP A 497 -14.55 9.54 -14.27
N HIS A 498 -14.89 8.94 -13.11
CA HIS A 498 -16.23 8.42 -12.87
C HIS A 498 -16.95 9.09 -11.69
N ASP A 499 -16.42 10.19 -11.15
CA ASP A 499 -17.00 11.01 -10.06
C ASP A 499 -17.39 10.21 -8.81
N MET A 500 -16.71 9.10 -8.54
CA MET A 500 -16.96 8.29 -7.35
C MET A 500 -16.40 8.99 -6.10
N ASN A 501 -17.14 8.93 -4.98
CA ASN A 501 -16.53 9.26 -3.69
C ASN A 501 -15.49 8.22 -3.30
N ILE A 502 -14.70 8.51 -2.25
CA ILE A 502 -13.57 7.67 -1.87
C ILE A 502 -13.99 6.24 -1.46
N GLN A 503 -15.17 6.06 -0.83
CA GLN A 503 -15.66 4.74 -0.44
C GLN A 503 -16.08 3.93 -1.67
N GLN A 504 -16.82 4.55 -2.58
CA GLN A 504 -17.21 3.93 -3.84
C GLN A 504 -15.99 3.50 -4.66
N ALA A 505 -14.99 4.39 -4.76
CA ALA A 505 -13.77 4.13 -5.52
C ALA A 505 -12.95 2.96 -4.95
N ILE A 506 -12.93 2.82 -3.62
CA ILE A 506 -12.21 1.75 -2.91
C ILE A 506 -12.98 0.43 -2.94
N ASP A 507 -14.31 0.44 -2.77
CA ASP A 507 -15.13 -0.78 -2.77
C ASP A 507 -15.35 -1.34 -4.19
N ALA A 508 -15.18 -0.53 -5.23
CA ALA A 508 -15.37 -0.92 -6.62
C ALA A 508 -14.57 -2.19 -6.98
N PRO A 509 -15.16 -3.14 -7.72
CA PRO A 509 -14.45 -4.31 -8.24
C PRO A 509 -13.25 -3.93 -9.11
N ARG A 510 -12.21 -4.73 -9.05
CA ARG A 510 -10.94 -4.48 -9.70
C ARG A 510 -10.54 -5.59 -10.65
N ILE A 511 -9.71 -5.23 -11.62
CA ILE A 511 -8.93 -6.18 -12.42
C ILE A 511 -7.44 -5.95 -12.17
N HIS A 512 -6.63 -6.96 -12.50
CA HIS A 512 -5.18 -6.86 -12.45
C HIS A 512 -4.56 -7.54 -13.67
N HIS A 513 -3.50 -6.93 -14.19
CA HIS A 513 -2.60 -7.50 -15.18
C HIS A 513 -1.19 -6.99 -14.90
N GLN A 514 -0.20 -7.88 -14.99
CA GLN A 514 1.17 -7.53 -14.62
C GLN A 514 2.21 -7.99 -15.68
N TRP A 515 1.82 -7.95 -16.98
CA TRP A 515 2.60 -8.43 -18.11
C TRP A 515 2.72 -9.96 -18.13
N TYR A 516 3.32 -10.57 -17.12
CA TYR A 516 3.34 -12.02 -16.90
C TYR A 516 2.85 -12.36 -15.48
N PRO A 517 2.07 -13.45 -15.32
CA PRO A 517 1.45 -14.26 -16.38
C PRO A 517 0.54 -13.42 -17.29
N ASP A 518 0.39 -13.83 -18.59
CA ASP A 518 -0.39 -13.10 -19.60
C ASP A 518 -1.88 -13.40 -19.47
N GLU A 519 -2.47 -12.93 -18.38
CA GLU A 519 -3.88 -13.14 -18.04
C GLU A 519 -4.43 -11.97 -17.22
N ILE A 520 -5.73 -11.72 -17.34
CA ILE A 520 -6.45 -10.76 -16.49
C ILE A 520 -6.90 -11.50 -15.24
N LEU A 521 -6.43 -11.07 -14.07
CA LEU A 521 -7.01 -11.44 -12.79
C LEU A 521 -8.17 -10.50 -12.48
N PHE A 522 -9.24 -11.00 -11.91
CA PHE A 522 -10.46 -10.24 -11.62
C PHE A 522 -11.12 -10.70 -10.32
N GLU A 523 -11.99 -9.88 -9.76
CA GLU A 523 -12.69 -10.22 -8.52
C GLU A 523 -13.98 -10.99 -8.80
N PRO A 524 -14.36 -11.95 -7.94
CA PRO A 524 -15.63 -12.64 -8.03
C PRO A 524 -16.79 -11.63 -8.11
N TYR A 525 -17.71 -11.85 -9.03
CA TYR A 525 -18.87 -10.96 -9.29
C TYR A 525 -18.50 -9.53 -9.74
N GLY A 526 -17.21 -9.22 -9.95
CA GLY A 526 -16.73 -7.90 -10.33
C GLY A 526 -16.86 -7.55 -11.81
N MET A 527 -17.18 -8.53 -12.64
CA MET A 527 -17.34 -8.37 -14.09
C MET A 527 -18.54 -9.20 -14.59
N SER A 528 -19.34 -8.64 -15.50
CA SER A 528 -20.42 -9.39 -16.13
C SER A 528 -19.88 -10.40 -17.14
N SER A 529 -20.61 -11.49 -17.36
CA SER A 529 -20.25 -12.50 -18.39
C SER A 529 -20.18 -11.89 -19.79
N ASP A 530 -21.01 -10.89 -20.10
CA ASP A 530 -20.96 -10.19 -21.39
C ASP A 530 -19.68 -9.38 -21.55
N THR A 531 -19.23 -8.69 -20.52
CA THR A 531 -17.97 -7.94 -20.51
C THR A 531 -16.78 -8.90 -20.65
N GLN A 532 -16.78 -10.03 -19.92
CA GLN A 532 -15.75 -11.05 -20.02
C GLN A 532 -15.71 -11.64 -21.44
N GLY A 533 -16.86 -12.08 -21.98
CA GLY A 533 -16.95 -12.63 -23.33
C GLY A 533 -16.53 -11.65 -24.45
N ALA A 534 -16.77 -10.35 -24.24
CA ALA A 534 -16.29 -9.32 -25.16
C ALA A 534 -14.76 -9.18 -25.12
N LEU A 535 -14.15 -9.25 -23.94
CA LEU A 535 -12.68 -9.21 -23.77
C LEU A 535 -12.00 -10.49 -24.34
N GLU A 536 -12.61 -11.65 -24.16
CA GLU A 536 -12.13 -12.91 -24.76
C GLU A 536 -12.14 -12.86 -26.28
N LYS A 537 -13.18 -12.26 -26.89
CA LYS A 537 -13.24 -12.03 -28.35
C LYS A 537 -12.14 -11.11 -28.86
N LEU A 538 -11.66 -10.17 -28.03
CA LEU A 538 -10.49 -9.34 -28.34
C LEU A 538 -9.17 -10.14 -28.21
N GLY A 539 -9.17 -11.31 -27.56
CA GLY A 539 -8.02 -12.17 -27.37
C GLY A 539 -7.40 -12.14 -25.97
N HIS A 540 -8.05 -11.51 -24.99
CA HIS A 540 -7.60 -11.58 -23.60
C HIS A 540 -7.86 -12.96 -23.00
N LYS A 541 -7.01 -13.35 -22.06
CA LYS A 541 -7.16 -14.55 -21.22
C LYS A 541 -7.47 -14.13 -19.80
N PHE A 542 -8.17 -14.96 -19.06
CA PHE A 542 -8.50 -14.77 -17.67
C PHE A 542 -7.84 -15.84 -16.80
N GLY A 543 -7.31 -15.42 -15.66
CA GLY A 543 -6.92 -16.32 -14.57
C GLY A 543 -8.10 -16.60 -13.65
N ASP A 544 -7.85 -17.36 -12.58
CA ASP A 544 -8.86 -17.64 -11.57
C ASP A 544 -9.28 -16.36 -10.82
N PRO A 545 -10.58 -16.23 -10.49
CA PRO A 545 -11.06 -15.09 -9.73
C PRO A 545 -10.47 -15.09 -8.30
N LEU A 546 -10.05 -13.91 -7.83
CA LEU A 546 -9.48 -13.75 -6.49
C LEU A 546 -9.74 -12.35 -5.93
N THR A 547 -9.56 -12.18 -4.63
CA THR A 547 -9.58 -10.85 -4.00
C THR A 547 -8.36 -10.04 -4.42
N ILE A 548 -8.58 -8.87 -5.03
CA ILE A 548 -7.51 -8.00 -5.53
C ILE A 548 -7.27 -6.87 -4.53
N ALA A 549 -6.21 -6.99 -3.75
CA ALA A 549 -5.75 -5.99 -2.81
C ALA A 549 -6.77 -5.62 -1.70
N SER A 550 -6.39 -4.75 -0.78
CA SER A 550 -7.27 -4.07 0.16
C SER A 550 -6.74 -2.66 0.39
N MET A 551 -7.62 -1.68 0.39
CA MET A 551 -7.28 -0.26 0.36
C MET A 551 -7.77 0.48 1.60
N THR A 552 -7.10 1.59 1.91
CA THR A 552 -7.65 2.63 2.78
C THR A 552 -7.44 4.00 2.14
N GLY A 553 -8.31 4.95 2.43
CA GLY A 553 -8.17 6.30 1.88
C GLY A 553 -8.98 7.35 2.63
N ILE A 554 -8.60 8.59 2.42
CA ILE A 554 -9.29 9.77 2.96
C ILE A 554 -9.45 10.78 1.84
N MET A 555 -10.66 11.36 1.70
CA MET A 555 -10.97 12.44 0.77
C MET A 555 -11.41 13.69 1.53
N ILE A 556 -11.13 14.85 1.00
CA ILE A 556 -11.65 16.13 1.51
C ILE A 556 -12.81 16.55 0.62
N ASP A 557 -13.99 16.61 1.23
CA ASP A 557 -15.24 17.06 0.59
C ASP A 557 -15.19 18.57 0.27
N GLU A 558 -16.16 19.08 -0.45
CA GLU A 558 -16.23 20.50 -0.82
C GLU A 558 -16.35 21.42 0.40
N ASP A 559 -17.06 20.99 1.45
CA ASP A 559 -17.22 21.73 2.71
C ASP A 559 -16.03 21.56 3.69
N GLY A 560 -14.95 20.92 3.26
CA GLY A 560 -13.78 20.61 4.08
C GLY A 560 -13.95 19.41 5.03
N THR A 561 -15.09 18.70 4.99
CA THR A 561 -15.31 17.47 5.75
C THR A 561 -14.35 16.39 5.24
N ARG A 562 -13.73 15.66 6.16
CA ARG A 562 -12.88 14.52 5.87
C ARG A 562 -13.71 13.26 5.76
N LEU A 563 -13.60 12.59 4.64
CA LEU A 563 -14.31 11.35 4.31
C LEU A 563 -13.32 10.20 4.39
N GLY A 564 -13.42 9.34 5.41
CA GLY A 564 -12.57 8.16 5.57
C GLY A 564 -13.22 6.92 4.99
N ALA A 565 -12.46 6.15 4.23
CA ALA A 565 -12.92 4.94 3.58
C ALA A 565 -12.02 3.75 3.86
N ILE A 566 -12.64 2.61 4.10
CA ILE A 566 -11.98 1.32 4.29
C ILE A 566 -12.59 0.31 3.34
N ASP A 567 -11.73 -0.49 2.75
CA ASP A 567 -12.10 -1.57 1.84
C ASP A 567 -12.94 -2.64 2.54
N ALA A 568 -14.04 -3.04 1.93
CA ALA A 568 -14.89 -4.13 2.41
C ALA A 568 -14.17 -5.49 2.51
N ARG A 569 -12.98 -5.60 1.92
CA ARG A 569 -12.14 -6.80 1.92
C ARG A 569 -11.25 -6.91 3.17
N SER A 570 -11.41 -6.03 4.16
CA SER A 570 -10.62 -6.00 5.40
C SER A 570 -11.45 -5.68 6.63
N ASP A 571 -10.90 -5.96 7.83
CA ASP A 571 -11.50 -5.64 9.14
C ASP A 571 -11.16 -4.20 9.60
N GLY A 572 -10.73 -3.34 8.68
CA GLY A 572 -10.31 -1.98 8.99
C GLY A 572 -11.46 -1.05 9.37
N GLU A 573 -11.12 0.09 9.95
CA GLU A 573 -12.07 1.14 10.33
C GLU A 573 -11.47 2.53 10.10
N ALA A 574 -12.32 3.49 9.70
CA ALA A 574 -11.98 4.89 9.68
C ALA A 574 -12.53 5.56 10.94
N ILE A 575 -11.69 6.28 11.68
CA ILE A 575 -12.08 6.96 12.92
C ILE A 575 -11.62 8.41 12.90
N GLY A 576 -12.55 9.34 13.14
CA GLY A 576 -12.28 10.75 13.14
C GLY A 576 -13.12 11.53 14.16
N PHE A 577 -12.96 12.86 14.21
CA PHE A 577 -13.69 13.77 15.11
C PHE A 577 -13.83 15.16 14.51
#